data_0d6b0076b24beca76cab999d89bbb236
#
_entry.id   0d6b0076b24beca76cab999d89bbb236
#
_cell.length_a   1.000
_cell.length_b   1.000
_cell.length_c   1.000
_cell.angle_alpha   90.00
_cell.angle_beta   90.00
_cell.angle_gamma   90.00
#
_symmetry.space_group_name_H-M   'P 1'
#
loop_
_entity.id
_entity.type
_entity.pdbx_description
1 polymer ?
#
loop_
_entity_poly.entity_id
_entity_poly.type
_entity_poly.pdbx_seq_one_letter_code
_entity_poly.pdbx_strand_id
1 'polypeptide(L)'
;MDKNTLYSHLRWPEYQALVKAACRLSGLFSGTSAAPYVDYRFVERLFVRCAGATDNSRRDDSFDAFVQVFADHRAGVGVKTFTDRSGGRSMEKVAEFTRLARLERLAELSPEALVYKVAELRRRRVLSDTAANGVNIACSFYHCLVRGRDAKGAYAFVHEESYPLIDLWKLAPQDSQGRPLDAFPSELAGTTVHFTDGCRSYAYSTSKNVLLMRFDLQAGRRSPRIPVEPASDPVALLLGLAGEGTLWGQDLAAGQGDCPEAEDSRPYVVLPLYAPKSLLSASPQVGPKSGINQWNAGGRARKFGEAYIPVPKRLHGDSRLAGFFPAAGGVCRPFRLRLPDGSEVQARLCQEGMKALMSDPNDDLARWLYAMIDGSFEKASLRMREDEANRPYTYEDLEVVGKDSVAVLKTDEERFELRLLPLGAARRFWQQEARGGAPRTIGGFEALLDAQAEQEAQEGQGDG
;
A
#
# COMPACT_ATOMS: atom_id res chain seq x y z
N MET A 1 -25.38 6.79 -4.72
CA MET A 1 -24.34 7.75 -5.14
C MET A 1 -24.66 8.24 -6.53
N ASP A 2 -24.77 9.54 -6.70
CA ASP A 2 -25.12 10.16 -7.96
C ASP A 2 -24.03 9.89 -9.01
N LYS A 3 -24.42 9.54 -10.24
CA LYS A 3 -23.53 9.13 -11.33
C LYS A 3 -22.50 10.19 -11.74
N ASN A 4 -22.64 11.42 -11.28
CA ASN A 4 -21.81 12.56 -11.67
C ASN A 4 -20.68 12.90 -10.69
N THR A 5 -20.58 12.29 -9.51
CA THR A 5 -19.77 12.81 -8.41
C THR A 5 -18.28 12.49 -8.50
N LEU A 6 -17.87 11.39 -9.17
CA LEU A 6 -16.45 10.97 -9.20
C LEU A 6 -15.59 11.80 -10.14
N TYR A 7 -16.11 12.18 -11.32
CA TYR A 7 -15.37 13.05 -12.25
C TYR A 7 -15.24 14.49 -11.78
N SER A 8 -16.09 14.93 -10.84
CA SER A 8 -16.00 16.30 -10.27
C SER A 8 -14.74 16.53 -9.45
N HIS A 9 -14.07 15.46 -9.00
CA HIS A 9 -12.81 15.54 -8.27
C HIS A 9 -11.57 15.57 -9.17
N LEU A 10 -11.70 15.20 -10.45
CA LEU A 10 -10.58 15.22 -11.40
C LEU A 10 -10.57 16.57 -12.13
N ARG A 11 -9.41 17.18 -12.22
CA ARG A 11 -9.15 18.26 -13.17
C ARG A 11 -9.11 17.67 -14.58
N TRP A 12 -10.30 17.37 -15.11
CA TRP A 12 -10.49 16.56 -16.31
C TRP A 12 -9.77 17.06 -17.57
N PRO A 13 -9.76 18.37 -17.88
CA PRO A 13 -9.01 18.86 -19.04
C PRO A 13 -7.50 18.60 -18.92
N GLU A 14 -6.93 18.81 -17.72
CA GLU A 14 -5.52 18.53 -17.45
C GLU A 14 -5.22 17.03 -17.54
N TYR A 15 -6.08 16.20 -16.95
CA TYR A 15 -5.97 14.75 -17.03
C TYR A 15 -5.93 14.27 -18.50
N GLN A 16 -6.86 14.74 -19.34
CA GLN A 16 -6.90 14.40 -20.75
C GLN A 16 -5.64 14.86 -21.51
N ALA A 17 -5.14 16.06 -21.24
CA ALA A 17 -3.94 16.59 -21.87
C ALA A 17 -2.71 15.74 -21.55
N LEU A 18 -2.55 15.35 -20.26
CA LEU A 18 -1.44 14.53 -19.81
C LEU A 18 -1.51 13.09 -20.36
N VAL A 19 -2.72 12.49 -20.43
CA VAL A 19 -2.91 11.18 -21.08
C VAL A 19 -2.51 11.25 -22.56
N LYS A 20 -2.94 12.28 -23.29
CA LYS A 20 -2.56 12.49 -24.70
C LYS A 20 -1.04 12.63 -24.84
N ALA A 21 -0.41 13.42 -24.00
CA ALA A 21 1.05 13.62 -24.04
C ALA A 21 1.81 12.30 -23.78
N ALA A 22 1.42 11.52 -22.76
CA ALA A 22 2.03 10.23 -22.47
C ALA A 22 1.84 9.22 -23.61
N CYS A 23 0.64 9.15 -24.19
CA CYS A 23 0.37 8.26 -25.33
C CYS A 23 1.18 8.62 -26.59
N ARG A 24 1.54 9.89 -26.79
CA ARG A 24 2.44 10.31 -27.88
C ARG A 24 3.83 9.71 -27.75
N LEU A 25 4.30 9.49 -26.54
CA LEU A 25 5.62 8.91 -26.23
C LEU A 25 5.61 7.38 -26.22
N SER A 26 4.47 6.75 -26.46
CA SER A 26 4.28 5.28 -26.41
C SER A 26 5.34 4.50 -27.22
N GLY A 27 5.73 5.00 -28.37
CA GLY A 27 6.74 4.37 -29.22
C GLY A 27 8.14 4.25 -28.63
N LEU A 28 8.44 4.97 -27.53
CA LEU A 28 9.69 4.82 -26.80
C LEU A 28 9.74 3.54 -25.97
N PHE A 29 8.58 3.02 -25.56
CA PHE A 29 8.46 1.94 -24.59
C PHE A 29 7.86 0.66 -25.18
N SER A 30 7.27 0.72 -26.38
CA SER A 30 6.55 -0.40 -26.98
C SER A 30 6.64 -0.33 -28.50
N GLY A 31 7.44 -1.21 -29.10
CA GLY A 31 7.68 -1.22 -30.55
C GLY A 31 6.56 -1.78 -31.41
N THR A 32 5.62 -2.58 -30.89
CA THR A 32 4.67 -3.37 -31.70
C THR A 32 3.23 -3.40 -31.21
N SER A 33 2.92 -2.73 -30.09
CA SER A 33 1.56 -2.75 -29.55
C SER A 33 0.60 -1.88 -30.37
N ALA A 34 -0.51 -2.46 -30.81
CA ALA A 34 -1.58 -1.70 -31.47
C ALA A 34 -2.20 -0.63 -30.55
N ALA A 35 -2.25 -0.88 -29.23
CA ALA A 35 -2.71 0.09 -28.23
C ALA A 35 -1.53 0.89 -27.67
N PRO A 36 -1.69 2.19 -27.39
CA PRO A 36 -0.63 3.02 -26.83
C PRO A 36 -0.16 2.46 -25.47
N TYR A 37 1.14 2.46 -25.25
CA TYR A 37 1.71 2.14 -23.93
C TYR A 37 1.67 3.39 -23.02
N VAL A 38 1.31 3.19 -21.77
CA VAL A 38 1.47 4.19 -20.70
C VAL A 38 1.91 3.44 -19.45
N ASP A 39 2.99 3.91 -18.84
CA ASP A 39 3.53 3.33 -17.63
C ASP A 39 2.57 3.47 -16.46
N TYR A 40 2.48 2.45 -15.60
CA TYR A 40 1.53 2.44 -14.48
C TYR A 40 1.86 3.50 -13.42
N ARG A 41 3.14 3.76 -13.16
CA ARG A 41 3.56 4.79 -12.19
C ARG A 41 3.22 6.20 -12.68
N PHE A 42 3.26 6.41 -14.00
CA PHE A 42 2.78 7.67 -14.56
C PHE A 42 1.27 7.84 -14.31
N VAL A 43 0.48 6.78 -14.45
CA VAL A 43 -0.98 6.85 -14.22
C VAL A 43 -1.30 7.11 -12.75
N GLU A 44 -0.56 6.51 -11.82
CA GLU A 44 -0.67 6.78 -10.38
C GLU A 44 -0.42 8.25 -10.07
N ARG A 45 0.70 8.80 -10.54
CA ARG A 45 1.04 10.23 -10.37
C ARG A 45 0.05 11.16 -11.05
N LEU A 46 -0.42 10.78 -12.25
CA LEU A 46 -1.44 11.52 -12.98
C LEU A 46 -2.74 11.63 -12.17
N PHE A 47 -3.17 10.50 -11.59
CA PHE A 47 -4.34 10.48 -10.73
C PHE A 47 -4.14 11.37 -9.51
N VAL A 48 -3.04 11.18 -8.77
CA VAL A 48 -2.71 11.99 -7.57
C VAL A 48 -2.74 13.47 -7.90
N ARG A 49 -2.08 13.89 -8.98
CA ARG A 49 -2.04 15.28 -9.41
C ARG A 49 -3.42 15.83 -9.75
N CYS A 50 -4.17 15.14 -10.61
CA CYS A 50 -5.43 15.66 -11.13
C CYS A 50 -6.61 15.52 -10.15
N ALA A 51 -6.55 14.59 -9.20
CA ALA A 51 -7.54 14.42 -8.14
C ALA A 51 -7.23 15.24 -6.88
N GLY A 52 -6.03 15.81 -6.76
CA GLY A 52 -5.56 16.39 -5.50
C GLY A 52 -5.46 15.33 -4.40
N ALA A 53 -5.11 14.10 -4.76
CA ALA A 53 -5.07 12.96 -3.87
C ALA A 53 -3.74 12.93 -3.08
N THR A 54 -3.74 12.22 -1.96
CA THR A 54 -2.51 11.86 -1.25
C THR A 54 -1.89 10.66 -1.93
N ASP A 55 -0.62 10.74 -2.33
CA ASP A 55 0.14 9.64 -2.92
C ASP A 55 0.45 8.56 -1.87
N ASN A 56 0.18 7.32 -2.22
CA ASN A 56 0.51 6.14 -1.42
C ASN A 56 1.13 5.01 -2.29
N SER A 57 1.43 5.30 -3.55
CA SER A 57 1.84 4.34 -4.57
C SER A 57 3.19 3.65 -4.29
N ARG A 58 4.02 4.25 -3.41
CA ARG A 58 5.31 3.69 -3.00
C ARG A 58 5.26 2.85 -1.73
N ARG A 59 4.07 2.63 -1.18
CA ARG A 59 3.90 1.83 0.03
C ARG A 59 3.32 0.49 -0.33
N ASP A 60 3.79 -0.56 0.32
CA ASP A 60 3.16 -1.87 0.24
C ASP A 60 1.80 -1.84 0.95
N ASP A 61 0.80 -1.32 0.25
CA ASP A 61 -0.55 -1.06 0.73
C ASP A 61 -1.58 -1.55 -0.29
N SER A 62 -2.82 -1.70 0.15
CA SER A 62 -3.94 -2.09 -0.74
C SER A 62 -4.41 -0.95 -1.64
N PHE A 63 -3.99 0.29 -1.36
CA PHE A 63 -4.41 1.50 -2.07
C PHE A 63 -3.19 2.27 -2.58
N ASP A 64 -3.24 2.70 -3.83
CA ASP A 64 -2.19 3.48 -4.48
C ASP A 64 -2.31 4.98 -4.15
N ALA A 65 -3.52 5.45 -3.80
CA ALA A 65 -3.77 6.83 -3.43
C ALA A 65 -4.97 6.97 -2.47
N PHE A 66 -5.06 8.12 -1.81
CA PHE A 66 -6.21 8.49 -0.97
C PHE A 66 -6.82 9.80 -1.42
N VAL A 67 -8.15 9.81 -1.51
CA VAL A 67 -8.93 10.99 -1.90
C VAL A 67 -9.95 11.33 -0.81
N GLN A 68 -10.06 12.60 -0.47
CA GLN A 68 -11.14 13.08 0.39
C GLN A 68 -12.41 13.24 -0.45
N VAL A 69 -13.41 12.38 -0.20
CA VAL A 69 -14.67 12.37 -0.97
C VAL A 69 -15.72 13.29 -0.34
N PHE A 70 -15.77 13.32 0.99
CA PHE A 70 -16.61 14.19 1.80
C PHE A 70 -15.78 14.70 2.98
N ALA A 71 -16.27 15.68 3.72
CA ALA A 71 -15.54 16.29 4.84
C ALA A 71 -14.99 15.27 5.84
N ASP A 72 -15.71 14.16 6.03
CA ASP A 72 -15.43 13.09 7.01
C ASP A 72 -15.14 11.72 6.37
N HIS A 73 -15.04 11.64 5.03
CA HIS A 73 -14.86 10.36 4.34
C HIS A 73 -13.66 10.39 3.39
N ARG A 74 -12.67 9.60 3.73
CA ARG A 74 -11.49 9.33 2.91
C ARG A 74 -11.68 8.05 2.13
N ALA A 75 -11.53 8.08 0.82
CA ALA A 75 -11.58 6.90 -0.05
C ALA A 75 -10.17 6.40 -0.37
N GLY A 76 -9.98 5.09 -0.35
CA GLY A 76 -8.80 4.44 -0.90
C GLY A 76 -8.99 4.17 -2.39
N VAL A 77 -7.96 4.43 -3.18
CA VAL A 77 -8.00 4.28 -4.64
C VAL A 77 -6.91 3.31 -5.09
N GLY A 78 -7.32 2.25 -5.78
CA GLY A 78 -6.39 1.40 -6.52
C GLY A 78 -6.29 1.90 -7.96
N VAL A 79 -5.09 2.26 -8.40
CA VAL A 79 -4.86 2.74 -9.76
C VAL A 79 -4.40 1.60 -10.64
N LYS A 80 -5.01 1.45 -11.81
CA LYS A 80 -4.66 0.40 -12.79
C LYS A 80 -4.54 0.99 -14.19
N THR A 81 -3.72 0.34 -15.02
CA THR A 81 -3.66 0.65 -16.44
C THR A 81 -3.50 -0.63 -17.26
N PHE A 82 -4.38 -0.84 -18.21
CA PHE A 82 -4.38 -2.03 -19.06
C PHE A 82 -5.00 -1.76 -20.44
N THR A 83 -4.92 -2.75 -21.31
CA THR A 83 -5.43 -2.64 -22.70
C THR A 83 -6.88 -3.07 -22.77
N ASP A 84 -7.69 -2.33 -23.55
CA ASP A 84 -9.05 -2.71 -23.92
C ASP A 84 -8.97 -3.93 -24.87
N ARG A 85 -9.23 -5.11 -24.32
CA ARG A 85 -9.26 -6.35 -25.09
C ARG A 85 -10.67 -6.60 -25.62
N SER A 86 -10.76 -7.27 -26.75
CA SER A 86 -12.04 -7.69 -27.33
C SER A 86 -12.89 -8.44 -26.29
N GLY A 87 -14.11 -7.93 -26.06
CA GLY A 87 -15.04 -8.48 -25.06
C GLY A 87 -15.20 -7.65 -23.79
N GLY A 88 -14.44 -6.55 -23.61
CA GLY A 88 -14.64 -5.60 -22.49
C GLY A 88 -14.37 -6.19 -21.11
N ARG A 89 -13.58 -7.26 -21.00
CA ARG A 89 -13.23 -7.94 -19.76
C ARG A 89 -11.72 -8.12 -19.66
N SER A 90 -11.11 -7.68 -18.58
CA SER A 90 -9.69 -7.86 -18.33
C SER A 90 -9.49 -8.50 -16.96
N MET A 91 -8.53 -9.43 -16.87
CA MET A 91 -8.08 -10.04 -15.61
C MET A 91 -6.78 -9.36 -15.19
N GLU A 92 -6.84 -8.56 -14.13
CA GLU A 92 -5.72 -7.75 -13.67
C GLU A 92 -5.26 -8.13 -12.25
N LYS A 93 -3.97 -8.03 -12.00
CA LYS A 93 -3.39 -8.32 -10.69
C LYS A 93 -3.93 -7.36 -9.63
N VAL A 94 -4.47 -7.91 -8.54
CA VAL A 94 -4.98 -7.13 -7.40
C VAL A 94 -4.26 -7.46 -6.08
N ALA A 95 -3.54 -8.59 -6.02
CA ALA A 95 -2.67 -8.92 -4.89
C ALA A 95 -1.59 -9.92 -5.31
N GLU A 96 -0.51 -9.92 -4.55
CA GLU A 96 0.57 -10.89 -4.64
C GLU A 96 0.84 -11.47 -3.25
N PHE A 97 1.13 -12.79 -3.19
CA PHE A 97 1.26 -13.54 -1.95
C PHE A 97 2.59 -14.30 -1.86
N THR A 98 3.60 -13.93 -2.63
CA THR A 98 4.84 -14.72 -2.79
C THR A 98 5.43 -15.19 -1.45
N ARG A 99 5.49 -14.34 -0.45
CA ARG A 99 5.97 -14.68 0.89
C ARG A 99 4.95 -15.47 1.70
N LEU A 100 3.69 -15.01 1.71
CA LEU A 100 2.60 -15.65 2.45
C LEU A 100 2.28 -17.04 1.91
N ALA A 101 2.48 -17.30 0.61
CA ALA A 101 2.25 -18.61 0.00
C ALA A 101 3.11 -19.71 0.64
N ARG A 102 4.36 -19.38 1.03
CA ARG A 102 5.24 -20.31 1.74
C ARG A 102 4.81 -20.51 3.18
N LEU A 103 4.54 -19.42 3.90
CA LEU A 103 4.17 -19.45 5.32
C LEU A 103 2.86 -20.20 5.55
N GLU A 104 1.87 -19.93 4.74
CA GLU A 104 0.54 -20.53 4.83
C GLU A 104 0.45 -21.85 4.06
N ARG A 105 1.56 -22.34 3.49
CA ARG A 105 1.66 -23.61 2.74
C ARG A 105 0.57 -23.74 1.69
N LEU A 106 0.29 -22.65 0.96
CA LEU A 106 -0.84 -22.56 0.02
C LEU A 106 -0.82 -23.67 -1.05
N ALA A 107 0.37 -24.14 -1.43
CA ALA A 107 0.52 -25.21 -2.43
C ALA A 107 0.03 -26.57 -1.96
N GLU A 108 -0.16 -26.77 -0.64
CA GLU A 108 -0.58 -28.03 -0.05
C GLU A 108 -2.10 -28.11 0.19
N LEU A 109 -2.79 -26.98 -0.01
CA LEU A 109 -4.22 -26.90 0.21
C LEU A 109 -5.01 -27.49 -0.96
N SER A 110 -6.17 -28.09 -0.67
CA SER A 110 -7.15 -28.40 -1.70
C SER A 110 -7.62 -27.14 -2.42
N PRO A 111 -8.08 -27.20 -3.68
CA PRO A 111 -8.55 -26.03 -4.42
C PRO A 111 -9.56 -25.17 -3.66
N GLU A 112 -10.51 -25.78 -2.96
CA GLU A 112 -11.50 -25.06 -2.15
C GLU A 112 -10.85 -24.36 -0.95
N ALA A 113 -10.02 -25.07 -0.19
CA ALA A 113 -9.31 -24.48 0.96
C ALA A 113 -8.35 -23.37 0.53
N LEU A 114 -7.67 -23.54 -0.62
CA LEU A 114 -6.81 -22.53 -1.22
C LEU A 114 -7.58 -21.25 -1.56
N VAL A 115 -8.72 -21.37 -2.22
CA VAL A 115 -9.58 -20.22 -2.57
C VAL A 115 -10.03 -19.48 -1.31
N TYR A 116 -10.52 -20.21 -0.31
CA TYR A 116 -10.93 -19.61 0.96
C TYR A 116 -9.76 -18.87 1.61
N LYS A 117 -8.59 -19.50 1.70
CA LYS A 117 -7.42 -18.92 2.35
C LYS A 117 -6.91 -17.67 1.65
N VAL A 118 -6.79 -17.71 0.32
CA VAL A 118 -6.38 -16.54 -0.47
C VAL A 118 -7.38 -15.38 -0.35
N ALA A 119 -8.67 -15.68 -0.37
CA ALA A 119 -9.73 -14.67 -0.20
C ALA A 119 -9.70 -14.06 1.21
N GLU A 120 -9.49 -14.89 2.26
CA GLU A 120 -9.34 -14.44 3.65
C GLU A 120 -8.14 -13.52 3.80
N LEU A 121 -6.96 -13.92 3.31
CA LEU A 121 -5.73 -13.12 3.39
C LEU A 121 -5.91 -11.78 2.69
N ARG A 122 -6.48 -11.77 1.48
CA ARG A 122 -6.76 -10.51 0.77
C ARG A 122 -7.74 -9.63 1.54
N ARG A 123 -8.84 -10.19 2.01
CA ARG A 123 -9.83 -9.47 2.80
C ARG A 123 -9.23 -8.88 4.07
N ARG A 124 -8.46 -9.67 4.81
CA ARG A 124 -7.80 -9.24 6.04
C ARG A 124 -6.86 -8.07 5.77
N ARG A 125 -6.05 -8.16 4.71
CA ARG A 125 -5.14 -7.09 4.33
C ARG A 125 -5.90 -5.79 3.99
N VAL A 126 -6.93 -5.85 3.14
CA VAL A 126 -7.73 -4.67 2.79
C VAL A 126 -8.35 -4.02 4.01
N LEU A 127 -8.92 -4.81 4.93
CA LEU A 127 -9.50 -4.30 6.18
C LEU A 127 -8.45 -3.65 7.07
N SER A 128 -7.27 -4.25 7.17
CA SER A 128 -6.14 -3.73 7.93
C SER A 128 -5.67 -2.38 7.38
N ASP A 129 -5.42 -2.30 6.07
CA ASP A 129 -4.99 -1.06 5.41
C ASP A 129 -6.08 0.03 5.49
N THR A 130 -7.36 -0.37 5.38
CA THR A 130 -8.51 0.52 5.56
C THR A 130 -8.52 1.15 6.95
N ALA A 131 -8.36 0.33 7.99
CA ALA A 131 -8.33 0.80 9.37
C ALA A 131 -7.09 1.66 9.66
N ALA A 132 -5.91 1.20 9.20
CA ALA A 132 -4.64 1.89 9.43
C ALA A 132 -4.57 3.29 8.78
N ASN A 133 -5.29 3.50 7.68
CA ASN A 133 -5.28 4.77 6.93
C ASN A 133 -6.56 5.61 7.10
N GLY A 134 -7.48 5.23 7.96
CA GLY A 134 -8.75 5.94 8.14
C GLY A 134 -9.63 5.96 6.88
N VAL A 135 -9.56 4.91 6.07
CA VAL A 135 -10.27 4.81 4.79
C VAL A 135 -11.66 4.26 4.97
N ASN A 136 -12.65 4.82 4.30
CA ASN A 136 -13.97 4.25 4.18
C ASN A 136 -14.04 3.36 2.92
N ILE A 137 -14.04 2.04 3.11
CA ILE A 137 -14.07 1.07 2.01
C ILE A 137 -15.32 1.21 1.13
N ALA A 138 -16.45 1.65 1.67
CA ALA A 138 -17.70 1.79 0.93
C ALA A 138 -17.66 2.89 -0.16
N CYS A 139 -16.76 3.88 -0.01
CA CYS A 139 -16.51 4.89 -1.04
C CYS A 139 -15.20 4.67 -1.81
N SER A 140 -14.43 3.64 -1.46
CA SER A 140 -13.19 3.31 -2.16
C SER A 140 -13.46 2.68 -3.54
N PHE A 141 -12.52 2.89 -4.48
CA PHE A 141 -12.73 2.48 -5.87
C PHE A 141 -11.42 2.17 -6.59
N TYR A 142 -11.53 1.47 -7.70
CA TYR A 142 -10.46 1.37 -8.68
C TYR A 142 -10.61 2.46 -9.74
N HIS A 143 -9.51 3.15 -10.03
CA HIS A 143 -9.36 4.09 -11.14
C HIS A 143 -8.50 3.45 -12.21
N CYS A 144 -9.09 3.14 -13.37
CA CYS A 144 -8.43 2.38 -14.43
C CYS A 144 -8.27 3.24 -15.68
N LEU A 145 -7.03 3.50 -16.10
CA LEU A 145 -6.76 4.04 -17.44
C LEU A 145 -6.72 2.90 -18.44
N VAL A 146 -7.77 2.77 -19.23
CA VAL A 146 -7.90 1.73 -20.25
C VAL A 146 -7.54 2.30 -21.62
N ARG A 147 -6.71 1.59 -22.37
CA ARG A 147 -6.16 2.02 -23.66
C ARG A 147 -6.49 1.01 -24.74
N GLY A 148 -6.79 1.49 -25.94
CA GLY A 148 -7.15 0.63 -27.05
C GLY A 148 -6.88 1.26 -28.40
N ARG A 149 -7.18 0.50 -29.43
CA ARG A 149 -7.23 0.95 -30.84
C ARG A 149 -8.39 0.26 -31.55
N ASP A 150 -9.11 1.00 -32.36
CA ASP A 150 -10.13 0.48 -33.27
C ASP A 150 -9.96 1.10 -34.66
N ALA A 151 -10.95 0.91 -35.52
CA ALA A 151 -10.94 1.46 -36.88
C ALA A 151 -10.90 3.00 -36.95
N LYS A 152 -11.24 3.69 -35.83
CA LYS A 152 -11.21 5.16 -35.72
C LYS A 152 -9.90 5.69 -35.19
N GLY A 153 -8.96 4.82 -34.80
CA GLY A 153 -7.66 5.19 -34.25
C GLY A 153 -7.43 4.70 -32.82
N ALA A 154 -6.34 5.17 -32.24
CA ALA A 154 -6.02 4.85 -30.84
C ALA A 154 -6.82 5.73 -29.89
N TYR A 155 -7.15 5.17 -28.73
CA TYR A 155 -7.93 5.85 -27.70
C TYR A 155 -7.51 5.42 -26.29
N ALA A 156 -7.83 6.25 -25.32
CA ALA A 156 -7.86 5.90 -23.91
C ALA A 156 -9.20 6.30 -23.29
N PHE A 157 -9.56 5.73 -22.18
CA PHE A 157 -10.68 6.17 -21.35
C PHE A 157 -10.45 5.78 -19.90
N VAL A 158 -11.13 6.46 -18.99
CA VAL A 158 -11.14 6.09 -17.58
C VAL A 158 -12.33 5.18 -17.32
N HIS A 159 -12.07 4.09 -16.60
CA HIS A 159 -13.07 3.21 -16.04
C HIS A 159 -12.93 3.18 -14.52
N GLU A 160 -14.04 3.37 -13.82
CA GLU A 160 -14.05 3.35 -12.36
C GLU A 160 -15.10 2.38 -11.84
N GLU A 161 -14.71 1.58 -10.87
CA GLU A 161 -15.61 0.65 -10.19
C GLU A 161 -15.26 0.55 -8.70
N SER A 162 -16.25 0.16 -7.88
CA SER A 162 -16.08 0.04 -6.44
C SER A 162 -14.96 -0.92 -6.08
N TYR A 163 -14.16 -0.55 -5.07
CA TYR A 163 -13.12 -1.42 -4.53
C TYR A 163 -13.79 -2.59 -3.79
N PRO A 164 -13.52 -3.85 -4.17
CA PRO A 164 -14.22 -4.99 -3.57
C PRO A 164 -13.61 -5.40 -2.24
N LEU A 165 -14.47 -5.74 -1.30
CA LEU A 165 -14.12 -6.53 -0.14
C LEU A 165 -14.70 -7.93 -0.35
N ILE A 166 -13.84 -8.92 -0.63
CA ILE A 166 -14.25 -10.29 -0.98
C ILE A 166 -15.23 -10.85 0.07
N ASP A 167 -16.41 -11.31 -0.38
CA ASP A 167 -17.41 -11.94 0.48
C ASP A 167 -17.09 -13.42 0.64
N LEU A 168 -16.53 -13.80 1.79
CA LEU A 168 -16.12 -15.16 2.08
C LEU A 168 -17.28 -16.16 2.14
N TRP A 169 -18.50 -15.69 2.36
CA TRP A 169 -19.71 -16.54 2.44
C TRP A 169 -20.30 -16.89 1.07
N LYS A 170 -19.86 -16.21 0.02
CA LYS A 170 -20.35 -16.38 -1.35
C LYS A 170 -19.30 -16.93 -2.31
N LEU A 171 -18.22 -17.47 -1.77
CA LEU A 171 -17.18 -18.09 -2.59
C LEU A 171 -17.73 -19.31 -3.32
N ALA A 172 -17.61 -19.30 -4.65
CA ALA A 172 -18.06 -20.39 -5.51
C ALA A 172 -17.11 -20.62 -6.68
N PRO A 173 -16.94 -21.85 -7.16
CA PRO A 173 -16.06 -22.17 -8.25
C PRO A 173 -16.59 -21.66 -9.60
N GLN A 174 -15.67 -21.29 -10.48
CA GLN A 174 -15.95 -20.92 -11.87
C GLN A 174 -14.94 -21.58 -12.81
N ASP A 175 -15.31 -21.67 -14.09
CA ASP A 175 -14.33 -21.98 -15.14
C ASP A 175 -13.55 -20.73 -15.57
N SER A 176 -12.60 -20.88 -16.49
CA SER A 176 -11.80 -19.76 -17.02
C SER A 176 -12.62 -18.70 -17.75
N GLN A 177 -13.82 -19.04 -18.22
CA GLN A 177 -14.77 -18.11 -18.87
C GLN A 177 -15.67 -17.40 -17.85
N GLY A 178 -15.65 -17.82 -16.57
CA GLY A 178 -16.49 -17.30 -15.51
C GLY A 178 -17.86 -17.95 -15.45
N ARG A 179 -18.03 -19.14 -16.03
CA ARG A 179 -19.27 -19.92 -15.90
C ARG A 179 -19.24 -20.69 -14.58
N PRO A 180 -20.33 -20.70 -13.84
CA PRO A 180 -20.43 -21.43 -12.57
C PRO A 180 -20.09 -22.92 -12.77
N LEU A 181 -19.44 -23.51 -11.78
CA LEU A 181 -19.25 -24.94 -11.63
C LEU A 181 -20.03 -25.42 -10.38
N ASP A 182 -20.48 -26.67 -10.39
CA ASP A 182 -21.25 -27.25 -9.30
C ASP A 182 -20.42 -27.45 -8.02
N ALA A 183 -19.11 -27.69 -8.17
CA ALA A 183 -18.18 -27.88 -7.07
C ALA A 183 -16.76 -27.44 -7.46
N PHE A 184 -15.94 -27.18 -6.46
CA PHE A 184 -14.49 -27.04 -6.67
C PHE A 184 -13.90 -28.35 -7.15
N PRO A 185 -12.95 -28.35 -8.09
CA PRO A 185 -12.27 -29.58 -8.50
C PRO A 185 -11.53 -30.18 -7.31
N SER A 186 -11.43 -31.51 -7.27
CA SER A 186 -10.66 -32.22 -6.23
C SER A 186 -9.17 -31.90 -6.27
N GLU A 187 -8.65 -31.67 -7.48
CA GLU A 187 -7.26 -31.30 -7.75
C GLU A 187 -7.20 -30.14 -8.76
N LEU A 188 -6.11 -29.39 -8.71
CA LEU A 188 -5.88 -28.31 -9.69
C LEU A 188 -5.54 -28.92 -11.06
N ALA A 189 -6.36 -28.68 -12.06
CA ALA A 189 -6.08 -29.05 -13.45
C ALA A 189 -5.01 -28.14 -14.12
N GLY A 190 -4.10 -27.58 -13.33
CA GLY A 190 -3.07 -26.62 -13.77
C GLY A 190 -2.66 -25.71 -12.63
N THR A 191 -2.11 -24.54 -12.96
CA THR A 191 -1.58 -23.58 -11.98
C THR A 191 -2.56 -22.46 -11.62
N THR A 192 -3.84 -22.55 -12.02
CA THR A 192 -4.79 -21.45 -11.78
C THR A 192 -6.14 -22.00 -11.35
N VAL A 193 -6.68 -21.45 -10.25
CA VAL A 193 -8.03 -21.72 -9.79
C VAL A 193 -8.90 -20.47 -10.00
N HIS A 194 -10.11 -20.66 -10.55
CA HIS A 194 -11.06 -19.59 -10.81
C HIS A 194 -12.24 -19.67 -9.85
N PHE A 195 -12.67 -18.53 -9.34
CA PHE A 195 -13.76 -18.44 -8.38
C PHE A 195 -14.48 -17.10 -8.42
N THR A 196 -15.62 -17.01 -7.77
CA THR A 196 -16.40 -15.78 -7.56
C THR A 196 -16.74 -15.59 -6.08
N ASP A 197 -17.00 -14.36 -5.71
CA ASP A 197 -17.66 -14.00 -4.44
C ASP A 197 -19.13 -13.57 -4.63
N GLY A 198 -19.72 -13.97 -5.77
CA GLY A 198 -21.08 -13.58 -6.15
C GLY A 198 -21.19 -12.17 -6.77
N CYS A 199 -20.18 -11.32 -6.59
CA CYS A 199 -20.12 -9.96 -7.16
C CYS A 199 -19.02 -9.82 -8.21
N ARG A 200 -17.87 -10.47 -8.00
CA ARG A 200 -16.67 -10.39 -8.85
C ARG A 200 -16.16 -11.79 -9.19
N SER A 201 -15.46 -11.88 -10.30
CA SER A 201 -14.73 -13.09 -10.67
C SER A 201 -13.24 -12.90 -10.41
N TYR A 202 -12.62 -13.93 -9.87
CA TYR A 202 -11.22 -13.95 -9.50
C TYR A 202 -10.52 -15.17 -10.11
N ALA A 203 -9.20 -15.08 -10.22
CA ALA A 203 -8.35 -16.21 -10.53
C ALA A 203 -7.08 -16.13 -9.68
N TYR A 204 -6.69 -17.24 -9.06
CA TYR A 204 -5.45 -17.32 -8.33
C TYR A 204 -4.47 -18.22 -9.07
N SER A 205 -3.30 -17.67 -9.41
CA SER A 205 -2.19 -18.43 -10.01
C SER A 205 -1.26 -18.93 -8.91
N THR A 206 -1.17 -20.25 -8.74
CA THR A 206 -0.29 -20.89 -7.75
C THR A 206 1.19 -20.77 -8.15
N SER A 207 1.51 -20.77 -9.45
CA SER A 207 2.88 -20.65 -9.95
C SER A 207 3.48 -19.27 -9.72
N LYS A 208 2.63 -18.22 -9.75
CA LYS A 208 3.05 -16.81 -9.55
C LYS A 208 2.63 -16.25 -8.18
N ASN A 209 1.85 -16.99 -7.41
CA ASN A 209 1.24 -16.56 -6.14
C ASN A 209 0.48 -15.22 -6.25
N VAL A 210 -0.27 -15.06 -7.34
CA VAL A 210 -0.94 -13.81 -7.71
C VAL A 210 -2.44 -14.00 -7.76
N LEU A 211 -3.18 -13.11 -7.12
CA LEU A 211 -4.63 -12.98 -7.26
C LEU A 211 -4.95 -11.98 -8.36
N LEU A 212 -5.70 -12.44 -9.34
CA LEU A 212 -6.26 -11.62 -10.41
C LEU A 212 -7.75 -11.39 -10.13
N MET A 213 -8.25 -10.23 -10.52
CA MET A 213 -9.68 -9.88 -10.51
C MET A 213 -10.11 -9.49 -11.91
N ARG A 214 -11.34 -9.86 -12.26
CA ARG A 214 -11.95 -9.46 -13.53
C ARG A 214 -12.52 -8.05 -13.38
N PHE A 215 -12.07 -7.16 -14.27
CA PHE A 215 -12.66 -5.85 -14.49
C PHE A 215 -13.66 -5.94 -15.63
N ASP A 216 -14.89 -5.52 -15.39
CA ASP A 216 -15.94 -5.49 -16.42
C ASP A 216 -16.11 -4.06 -16.94
N LEU A 217 -15.52 -3.79 -18.09
CA LEU A 217 -15.54 -2.47 -18.71
C LEU A 217 -16.92 -2.08 -19.27
N GLN A 218 -17.89 -2.99 -19.27
CA GLN A 218 -19.29 -2.72 -19.60
C GLN A 218 -20.09 -2.27 -18.37
N ALA A 219 -19.66 -2.70 -17.16
CA ALA A 219 -20.21 -2.26 -15.90
C ALA A 219 -19.39 -1.09 -15.32
N GLY A 220 -19.91 -0.43 -14.29
CA GLY A 220 -19.19 0.68 -13.65
C GLY A 220 -19.33 2.02 -14.36
N ARG A 221 -18.43 2.94 -14.03
CA ARG A 221 -18.41 4.30 -14.61
C ARG A 221 -17.34 4.38 -15.68
N ARG A 222 -17.70 4.93 -16.82
CA ARG A 222 -16.78 5.08 -17.94
C ARG A 222 -16.79 6.50 -18.48
N SER A 223 -15.60 7.10 -18.65
CA SER A 223 -15.48 8.40 -19.30
C SER A 223 -15.75 8.31 -20.80
N PRO A 224 -16.02 9.43 -21.48
CA PRO A 224 -15.84 9.52 -22.90
C PRO A 224 -14.44 9.07 -23.32
N ARG A 225 -14.31 8.56 -24.53
CA ARG A 225 -13.00 8.23 -25.11
C ARG A 225 -12.18 9.49 -25.32
N ILE A 226 -10.92 9.40 -24.96
CA ILE A 226 -9.89 10.39 -25.23
C ILE A 226 -9.18 9.91 -26.49
N PRO A 227 -9.35 10.56 -27.64
CA PRO A 227 -8.58 10.23 -28.83
C PRO A 227 -7.11 10.53 -28.57
N VAL A 228 -6.24 9.57 -28.87
CA VAL A 228 -4.80 9.66 -28.64
C VAL A 228 -4.07 9.21 -29.91
N GLU A 229 -2.99 9.89 -30.24
CA GLU A 229 -2.18 9.56 -31.41
C GLU A 229 -0.72 9.41 -30.97
N PRO A 230 -0.17 8.17 -31.00
CA PRO A 230 1.26 7.99 -30.82
C PRO A 230 2.04 8.80 -31.85
N ALA A 231 3.12 9.45 -31.44
CA ALA A 231 3.99 10.17 -32.36
C ALA A 231 4.67 9.18 -33.32
N SER A 232 4.78 9.55 -34.57
CA SER A 232 5.52 8.77 -35.59
C SER A 232 7.01 8.69 -35.24
N ASP A 233 7.54 9.77 -34.66
CA ASP A 233 8.89 9.84 -34.11
C ASP A 233 8.85 10.44 -32.70
N PRO A 234 8.74 9.59 -31.65
CA PRO A 234 8.70 10.04 -30.28
C PRO A 234 10.07 10.53 -29.78
N VAL A 235 11.19 10.15 -30.43
CA VAL A 235 12.53 10.64 -30.09
C VAL A 235 12.68 12.09 -30.55
N ALA A 236 12.27 12.38 -31.80
CA ALA A 236 12.27 13.76 -32.29
C ALA A 236 11.38 14.68 -31.42
N LEU A 237 10.25 14.15 -30.94
CA LEU A 237 9.40 14.88 -30.00
C LEU A 237 10.13 15.25 -28.69
N LEU A 238 10.87 14.30 -28.09
CA LEU A 238 11.68 14.57 -26.89
C LEU A 238 12.83 15.54 -27.15
N LEU A 239 13.50 15.41 -28.29
CA LEU A 239 14.58 16.32 -28.67
C LEU A 239 14.06 17.74 -28.87
N GLY A 240 12.88 17.91 -29.48
CA GLY A 240 12.21 19.19 -29.60
C GLY A 240 11.89 19.82 -28.24
N LEU A 241 11.39 19.02 -27.28
CA LEU A 241 11.15 19.48 -25.93
C LEU A 241 12.45 19.86 -25.17
N ALA A 242 13.55 19.14 -25.43
CA ALA A 242 14.86 19.43 -24.82
C ALA A 242 15.53 20.67 -25.42
N GLY A 243 15.32 20.96 -26.70
CA GLY A 243 15.88 22.11 -27.41
C GLY A 243 15.11 23.42 -27.23
N GLU A 244 13.81 23.34 -27.03
CA GLU A 244 12.92 24.48 -26.92
C GLU A 244 12.57 24.85 -25.47
N GLY A 245 13.39 24.69 -24.52
CA GLY A 245 13.22 24.96 -23.08
C GLY A 245 12.16 25.99 -22.58
N THR A 246 11.13 26.32 -23.38
CA THR A 246 10.20 27.43 -23.18
C THR A 246 8.71 27.06 -23.15
N LEU A 247 8.28 25.89 -23.68
CA LEU A 247 6.82 25.64 -23.79
C LEU A 247 6.16 25.00 -22.56
N TRP A 248 6.92 24.44 -21.62
CA TRP A 248 6.37 23.80 -20.43
C TRP A 248 6.80 24.47 -19.11
N GLY A 249 7.74 25.42 -19.17
CA GLY A 249 8.26 26.10 -17.99
C GLY A 249 7.47 27.32 -17.54
N GLN A 250 6.69 27.95 -18.42
CA GLN A 250 5.99 29.20 -18.08
C GLN A 250 4.54 29.00 -17.63
N ASP A 251 3.82 28.03 -18.15
CA ASP A 251 2.43 27.78 -17.71
C ASP A 251 2.31 26.92 -16.46
N LEU A 252 3.38 26.22 -16.05
CA LEU A 252 3.42 25.46 -14.81
C LEU A 252 3.74 26.34 -13.57
N ALA A 253 4.22 27.56 -13.77
CA ALA A 253 4.50 28.49 -12.68
C ALA A 253 3.28 29.23 -12.15
N ALA A 254 2.14 29.18 -12.85
CA ALA A 254 0.89 29.85 -12.45
C ALA A 254 -0.07 28.98 -11.64
N GLY A 255 0.21 27.71 -11.48
CA GLY A 255 -0.50 26.81 -10.58
C GLY A 255 0.41 26.41 -9.43
N GLN A 256 0.21 27.00 -8.26
CA GLN A 256 0.79 26.49 -7.02
C GLN A 256 0.24 25.07 -6.74
N GLY A 257 0.83 24.08 -7.39
CA GLY A 257 0.69 22.69 -7.10
C GLY A 257 2.07 22.09 -7.23
N ASP A 258 2.60 21.64 -6.13
CA ASP A 258 3.94 21.13 -5.86
C ASP A 258 4.67 20.58 -7.10
N CYS A 259 5.89 21.10 -7.31
CA CYS A 259 6.99 20.50 -8.06
C CYS A 259 7.07 18.97 -7.80
N PRO A 260 7.76 18.19 -8.67
CA PRO A 260 8.09 16.81 -8.34
C PRO A 260 8.54 16.82 -6.88
N GLU A 261 7.82 16.07 -6.03
CA GLU A 261 8.02 16.12 -4.57
C GLU A 261 9.51 16.10 -4.35
N ALA A 262 10.04 17.22 -3.87
CA ALA A 262 11.41 17.26 -3.41
C ALA A 262 11.49 16.08 -2.45
N GLU A 263 12.40 15.16 -2.74
CA GLU A 263 12.64 13.95 -1.97
C GLU A 263 12.41 14.29 -0.50
N ASP A 264 11.47 13.62 0.16
CA ASP A 264 11.04 14.01 1.51
C ASP A 264 12.28 14.11 2.40
N SER A 265 12.72 15.34 2.60
CA SER A 265 14.00 15.65 3.24
C SER A 265 13.95 15.55 4.76
N ARG A 266 12.80 15.15 5.32
CA ARG A 266 12.63 15.10 6.77
C ARG A 266 13.55 14.05 7.42
N PRO A 267 14.17 14.40 8.55
CA PRO A 267 14.88 13.45 9.38
C PRO A 267 13.92 12.39 9.92
N TYR A 268 14.40 11.18 10.05
CA TYR A 268 13.57 10.05 10.47
C TYR A 268 14.36 9.02 11.27
N VAL A 269 13.61 8.15 11.96
CA VAL A 269 14.10 6.94 12.60
C VAL A 269 13.12 5.80 12.36
N VAL A 270 13.61 4.58 12.18
CA VAL A 270 12.76 3.40 11.98
C VAL A 270 12.68 2.59 13.26
N LEU A 271 11.45 2.35 13.71
CA LEU A 271 11.13 1.55 14.89
C LEU A 271 10.46 0.23 14.49
N PRO A 272 10.93 -0.92 14.99
CA PRO A 272 10.31 -2.21 14.71
C PRO A 272 9.00 -2.38 15.51
N LEU A 273 8.03 -3.08 14.94
CA LEU A 273 6.84 -3.55 15.66
C LEU A 273 7.07 -4.92 16.33
N TYR A 274 8.26 -5.46 16.23
CA TYR A 274 8.71 -6.71 16.82
C TYR A 274 9.83 -6.51 17.83
N ALA A 275 10.27 -7.61 18.44
CA ALA A 275 11.26 -7.53 19.54
C ALA A 275 12.61 -6.95 19.05
N PRO A 276 13.13 -5.85 19.67
CA PRO A 276 14.42 -5.26 19.30
C PRO A 276 15.61 -6.22 19.37
N LYS A 277 15.50 -7.31 20.14
CA LYS A 277 16.50 -8.36 20.21
C LYS A 277 16.68 -9.12 18.89
N SER A 278 15.61 -9.25 18.12
CA SER A 278 15.61 -9.92 16.81
C SER A 278 15.73 -8.96 15.63
N LEU A 279 16.04 -7.69 15.88
CA LEU A 279 16.08 -6.62 14.89
C LEU A 279 16.99 -6.92 13.69
N LEU A 280 18.13 -7.56 13.93
CA LEU A 280 19.09 -7.95 12.90
C LEU A 280 19.01 -9.45 12.54
N SER A 281 18.07 -10.19 13.11
CA SER A 281 17.88 -11.61 12.81
C SER A 281 17.29 -11.83 11.42
N ALA A 282 17.62 -12.96 10.83
CA ALA A 282 16.95 -13.44 9.61
C ALA A 282 15.49 -13.83 9.87
N SER A 283 15.17 -14.22 11.13
CA SER A 283 13.83 -14.59 11.58
C SER A 283 13.41 -13.66 12.71
N PRO A 284 12.80 -12.49 12.40
CA PRO A 284 12.28 -11.58 13.42
C PRO A 284 11.17 -12.26 14.24
N GLN A 285 11.04 -11.88 15.49
CA GLN A 285 10.06 -12.49 16.39
C GLN A 285 9.27 -11.42 17.16
N VAL A 286 7.96 -11.60 17.22
CA VAL A 286 7.07 -10.95 18.16
C VAL A 286 6.81 -11.94 19.30
N GLY A 287 7.47 -11.76 20.41
CA GLY A 287 7.26 -12.63 21.55
C GLY A 287 6.08 -12.21 22.43
N PRO A 288 5.58 -13.08 23.30
CA PRO A 288 4.53 -12.72 24.27
C PRO A 288 4.90 -11.50 25.14
N LYS A 289 6.20 -11.28 25.33
CA LYS A 289 6.76 -10.14 26.07
C LYS A 289 7.18 -8.99 25.14
N SER A 290 6.35 -8.65 24.16
CA SER A 290 6.57 -7.52 23.25
C SER A 290 5.67 -6.34 23.54
N GLY A 291 5.99 -5.17 22.98
CA GLY A 291 5.20 -3.95 23.15
C GLY A 291 3.79 -4.07 22.60
N ILE A 292 3.63 -4.71 21.45
CA ILE A 292 2.32 -4.93 20.84
C ILE A 292 1.48 -5.95 21.62
N ASN A 293 2.11 -6.82 22.40
CA ASN A 293 1.46 -7.74 23.34
C ASN A 293 1.33 -7.13 24.76
N GLN A 294 1.46 -5.83 24.89
CA GLN A 294 1.25 -5.07 26.13
C GLN A 294 2.14 -5.53 27.31
N TRP A 295 3.32 -6.07 27.02
CA TRP A 295 4.18 -6.60 28.08
C TRP A 295 4.66 -5.52 29.06
N ASN A 296 4.68 -5.86 30.34
CA ASN A 296 5.12 -5.00 31.44
C ASN A 296 6.03 -5.77 32.41
N ALA A 297 7.25 -5.27 32.57
CA ALA A 297 8.26 -5.89 33.46
C ALA A 297 7.87 -5.88 34.96
N GLY A 298 7.04 -4.92 35.37
CA GLY A 298 6.65 -4.74 36.78
C GLY A 298 5.51 -5.64 37.25
N GLY A 299 4.99 -6.56 36.41
CA GLY A 299 3.90 -7.47 36.78
C GLY A 299 2.55 -6.80 37.07
N ARG A 300 2.42 -5.50 36.79
CA ARG A 300 1.15 -4.76 36.90
C ARG A 300 0.16 -5.27 35.87
N ALA A 301 -1.07 -5.59 36.30
CA ALA A 301 -2.17 -5.82 35.36
C ALA A 301 -2.35 -4.59 34.45
N ARG A 302 -2.34 -4.79 33.15
CA ARG A 302 -2.60 -3.74 32.17
C ARG A 302 -4.04 -3.78 31.73
N LYS A 303 -4.63 -2.61 31.52
CA LYS A 303 -5.87 -2.51 30.79
C LYS A 303 -5.59 -2.84 29.32
N PHE A 304 -6.54 -3.47 28.65
CA PHE A 304 -6.46 -3.64 27.22
C PHE A 304 -6.28 -2.26 26.54
N GLY A 305 -5.35 -2.19 25.57
CA GLY A 305 -5.04 -0.96 24.88
C GLY A 305 -3.77 -0.24 25.37
N GLU A 306 -3.02 -0.79 26.30
CA GLU A 306 -1.73 -0.20 26.72
C GLU A 306 -0.53 -0.71 25.87
N ALA A 307 -0.70 -0.91 24.56
CA ALA A 307 0.38 -1.29 23.66
C ALA A 307 1.35 -0.12 23.41
N TYR A 308 2.56 -0.45 23.02
CA TYR A 308 3.60 0.52 22.69
C TYR A 308 4.50 0.03 21.57
N ILE A 309 5.15 0.97 20.88
CA ILE A 309 6.16 0.65 19.86
C ILE A 309 7.53 0.62 20.55
N PRO A 310 8.28 -0.50 20.44
CA PRO A 310 9.57 -0.60 21.10
C PRO A 310 10.62 0.28 20.43
N VAL A 311 11.43 0.96 21.26
CA VAL A 311 12.52 1.81 20.81
C VAL A 311 13.84 1.08 21.06
N PRO A 312 14.63 0.79 20.01
CA PRO A 312 15.92 0.12 20.14
C PRO A 312 16.91 0.95 20.96
N LYS A 313 17.65 0.31 21.88
CA LYS A 313 18.69 0.98 22.69
C LYS A 313 19.72 1.75 21.87
N ARG A 314 20.01 1.27 20.67
CA ARG A 314 20.95 1.90 19.74
C ARG A 314 20.58 3.34 19.35
N LEU A 315 19.29 3.69 19.45
CA LEU A 315 18.82 5.05 19.21
C LEU A 315 19.38 6.06 20.21
N HIS A 316 19.65 5.62 21.45
CA HIS A 316 20.11 6.49 22.53
C HIS A 316 21.64 6.49 22.70
N GLY A 317 22.34 5.56 22.05
CA GLY A 317 23.76 5.32 22.26
C GLY A 317 24.70 5.86 21.20
N ASP A 318 24.20 6.28 20.05
CA ASP A 318 25.06 6.64 18.92
C ASP A 318 24.71 7.97 18.24
N SER A 319 25.72 8.64 17.79
CA SER A 319 25.83 10.08 17.60
C SER A 319 24.81 10.74 16.68
N ARG A 320 24.32 10.06 15.64
CA ARG A 320 23.46 10.67 14.62
C ARG A 320 22.00 10.79 15.03
N LEU A 321 21.52 9.81 15.80
CA LEU A 321 20.14 9.71 16.24
C LEU A 321 19.96 10.24 17.67
N ALA A 322 21.05 10.53 18.37
CA ALA A 322 21.01 11.15 19.68
C ALA A 322 20.32 12.52 19.60
N GLY A 323 19.29 12.73 20.43
CA GLY A 323 18.51 13.97 20.41
C GLY A 323 17.43 14.04 19.33
N PHE A 324 17.16 12.96 18.63
CA PHE A 324 16.04 12.91 17.66
C PHE A 324 14.70 13.24 18.32
N PHE A 325 14.44 12.66 19.49
CA PHE A 325 13.26 12.99 20.28
C PHE A 325 13.57 14.10 21.31
N PRO A 326 12.58 14.95 21.67
CA PRO A 326 12.77 16.02 22.65
C PRO A 326 13.01 15.44 24.03
N ALA A 327 14.25 15.39 24.47
CA ALA A 327 14.64 14.87 25.79
C ALA A 327 15.50 15.88 26.56
N ALA A 328 15.26 15.99 27.87
CA ALA A 328 16.08 16.78 28.78
C ALA A 328 16.28 15.99 30.08
N GLY A 329 17.54 15.90 30.57
CA GLY A 329 17.85 15.20 31.81
C GLY A 329 17.47 13.71 31.82
N GLY A 330 17.48 13.04 30.67
CA GLY A 330 17.11 11.62 30.53
C GLY A 330 15.60 11.35 30.49
N VAL A 331 14.77 12.39 30.44
CA VAL A 331 13.32 12.29 30.34
C VAL A 331 12.85 12.87 29.01
N CYS A 332 12.04 12.11 28.26
CA CYS A 332 11.44 12.59 27.04
C CYS A 332 10.29 13.56 27.34
N ARG A 333 10.29 14.75 26.72
CA ARG A 333 9.15 15.67 26.78
C ARG A 333 8.02 15.13 25.90
N PRO A 334 6.75 15.35 26.26
CA PRO A 334 5.64 15.04 25.38
C PRO A 334 5.75 15.80 24.05
N PHE A 335 5.33 15.14 22.96
CA PHE A 335 5.29 15.70 21.61
C PHE A 335 4.02 15.27 20.90
N ARG A 336 3.66 15.98 19.84
CA ARG A 336 2.53 15.62 18.98
C ARG A 336 2.98 14.58 17.95
N LEU A 337 2.20 13.54 17.80
CA LEU A 337 2.44 12.46 16.87
C LEU A 337 1.23 12.28 15.93
N ARG A 338 1.42 12.56 14.67
CA ARG A 338 0.42 12.31 13.64
C ARG A 338 0.51 10.85 13.21
N LEU A 339 -0.62 10.14 13.30
CA LEU A 339 -0.74 8.74 12.90
C LEU A 339 -1.07 8.64 11.39
N PRO A 340 -0.84 7.47 10.75
CA PRO A 340 -1.13 7.28 9.32
C PRO A 340 -2.61 7.48 8.92
N ASP A 341 -3.55 7.29 9.84
CA ASP A 341 -4.97 7.57 9.63
C ASP A 341 -5.32 9.07 9.63
N GLY A 342 -4.32 9.92 9.89
CA GLY A 342 -4.45 11.37 9.97
C GLY A 342 -4.81 11.90 11.36
N SER A 343 -5.10 11.04 12.33
CA SER A 343 -5.32 11.46 13.72
C SER A 343 -4.03 11.97 14.37
N GLU A 344 -4.15 12.86 15.35
CA GLU A 344 -3.03 13.43 16.08
C GLU A 344 -3.15 13.06 17.57
N VAL A 345 -2.12 12.46 18.12
CA VAL A 345 -2.08 12.03 19.52
C VAL A 345 -0.92 12.68 20.24
N GLN A 346 -1.06 12.85 21.56
CA GLN A 346 0.08 13.19 22.40
C GLN A 346 0.91 11.95 22.66
N ALA A 347 2.22 12.01 22.46
CA ALA A 347 3.11 10.87 22.64
C ALA A 347 4.38 11.26 23.39
N ARG A 348 5.06 10.26 23.94
CA ARG A 348 6.37 10.40 24.59
C ARG A 348 7.11 9.08 24.60
N LEU A 349 8.41 9.13 24.78
CA LEU A 349 9.19 7.93 25.12
C LEU A 349 9.10 7.67 26.63
N CYS A 350 8.71 6.45 26.97
CA CYS A 350 8.51 5.97 28.32
C CYS A 350 9.44 4.80 28.65
N GLN A 351 9.32 4.28 29.86
CA GLN A 351 10.11 3.22 30.49
C GLN A 351 11.57 3.63 30.74
N GLU A 352 12.23 2.87 31.59
CA GLU A 352 13.64 3.09 31.92
C GLU A 352 14.51 3.03 30.65
N GLY A 353 15.26 4.10 30.37
CA GLY A 353 16.05 4.25 29.17
C GLY A 353 15.24 4.54 27.90
N MET A 354 14.04 5.14 28.02
CA MET A 354 13.22 5.62 26.90
C MET A 354 12.97 4.54 25.80
N LYS A 355 12.65 3.32 26.23
CA LYS A 355 12.55 2.13 25.35
C LYS A 355 11.17 1.90 24.73
N ALA A 356 10.19 2.75 25.01
CA ALA A 356 8.82 2.60 24.55
C ALA A 356 8.25 3.93 24.08
N LEU A 357 7.77 3.97 22.84
CA LEU A 357 6.94 5.06 22.33
C LEU A 357 5.48 4.74 22.70
N MET A 358 4.86 5.64 23.46
CA MET A 358 3.50 5.51 23.97
C MET A 358 2.73 6.81 23.75
N SER A 359 1.41 6.69 23.59
CA SER A 359 0.50 7.86 23.59
C SER A 359 0.03 8.21 25.01
N ASP A 360 -0.57 9.37 25.14
CA ASP A 360 -1.26 9.86 26.33
C ASP A 360 -2.60 10.50 25.88
N PRO A 361 -3.75 9.85 26.08
CA PRO A 361 -3.99 8.57 26.77
C PRO A 361 -3.25 7.35 26.16
N ASN A 362 -2.95 6.37 27.01
CA ASN A 362 -2.13 5.21 26.63
C ASN A 362 -2.74 4.33 25.52
N ASP A 363 -4.06 4.41 25.29
CA ASP A 363 -4.79 3.55 24.36
C ASP A 363 -4.93 4.15 22.95
N ASP A 364 -4.65 5.41 22.72
CA ASP A 364 -4.83 6.04 21.39
C ASP A 364 -3.90 5.43 20.35
N LEU A 365 -2.61 5.31 20.65
CA LEU A 365 -1.65 4.63 19.76
C LEU A 365 -2.01 3.15 19.57
N ALA A 366 -2.47 2.49 20.63
CA ALA A 366 -2.86 1.09 20.57
C ALA A 366 -4.14 0.86 19.75
N ARG A 367 -5.10 1.77 19.79
CA ARG A 367 -6.31 1.71 18.95
C ARG A 367 -5.95 1.66 17.48
N TRP A 368 -5.09 2.57 17.05
CA TRP A 368 -4.59 2.58 15.69
C TRP A 368 -3.79 1.31 15.37
N LEU A 369 -2.82 0.93 16.22
CA LEU A 369 -1.96 -0.22 16.00
C LEU A 369 -2.74 -1.53 15.88
N TYR A 370 -3.71 -1.76 16.76
CA TYR A 370 -4.54 -2.96 16.72
C TYR A 370 -5.55 -2.95 15.57
N ALA A 371 -6.09 -1.79 15.22
CA ALA A 371 -6.90 -1.66 14.02
C ALA A 371 -6.08 -2.00 12.76
N MET A 372 -4.82 -1.61 12.72
CA MET A 372 -3.90 -1.95 11.64
C MET A 372 -3.65 -3.47 11.55
N ILE A 373 -3.49 -4.18 12.68
CA ILE A 373 -3.19 -5.62 12.67
C ILE A 373 -4.45 -6.49 12.45
N ASP A 374 -5.54 -6.22 13.16
CA ASP A 374 -6.75 -7.06 13.15
C ASP A 374 -7.93 -6.46 12.36
N GLY A 375 -7.76 -5.25 11.81
CA GLY A 375 -8.82 -4.52 11.10
C GLY A 375 -9.79 -3.78 12.02
N SER A 376 -9.78 -4.01 13.34
CA SER A 376 -10.48 -3.18 14.33
C SER A 376 -9.94 -3.41 15.75
N PHE A 377 -10.11 -2.40 16.61
CA PHE A 377 -9.74 -2.45 18.03
C PHE A 377 -10.60 -3.46 18.81
N GLU A 378 -11.87 -3.61 18.46
CA GLU A 378 -12.80 -4.54 19.08
C GLU A 378 -12.40 -5.99 18.83
N LYS A 379 -11.97 -6.33 17.62
CA LYS A 379 -11.47 -7.68 17.30
C LYS A 379 -10.21 -8.00 18.07
N ALA A 380 -9.29 -7.05 18.17
CA ALA A 380 -8.08 -7.18 18.97
C ALA A 380 -8.40 -7.40 20.45
N SER A 381 -9.42 -6.70 20.98
CA SER A 381 -9.91 -6.88 22.36
C SER A 381 -10.44 -8.31 22.58
N LEU A 382 -11.18 -8.86 21.63
CA LEU A 382 -11.67 -10.24 21.72
C LEU A 382 -10.53 -11.26 21.66
N ARG A 383 -9.52 -11.00 20.82
CA ARG A 383 -8.35 -11.86 20.66
C ARG A 383 -7.50 -11.96 21.94
N MET A 384 -7.37 -10.86 22.68
CA MET A 384 -6.45 -10.74 23.83
C MET A 384 -7.16 -10.91 25.19
N ARG A 385 -8.42 -11.35 25.23
CA ARG A 385 -9.10 -11.69 26.50
C ARG A 385 -8.47 -12.89 27.17
N GLU A 386 -8.39 -12.85 28.52
CA GLU A 386 -7.71 -13.85 29.33
C GLU A 386 -8.42 -15.21 29.40
N ASP A 387 -9.69 -15.28 29.03
CA ASP A 387 -10.57 -16.43 29.18
C ASP A 387 -10.75 -17.23 27.88
N GLU A 388 -9.88 -18.14 27.55
CA GLU A 388 -9.91 -19.12 26.45
C GLU A 388 -9.26 -18.74 25.11
N ALA A 389 -9.11 -17.46 24.76
CA ALA A 389 -8.63 -17.03 23.44
C ALA A 389 -7.39 -16.16 23.48
N ASN A 390 -6.65 -16.09 24.60
CA ASN A 390 -5.43 -15.28 24.71
C ASN A 390 -4.42 -15.73 23.65
N ARG A 391 -4.55 -15.16 22.46
CA ARG A 391 -3.69 -15.43 21.31
C ARG A 391 -2.81 -14.21 21.06
N PRO A 392 -1.60 -14.17 21.66
CA PRO A 392 -0.70 -13.04 21.48
C PRO A 392 -0.37 -12.87 19.99
N TYR A 393 -0.09 -11.64 19.59
CA TYR A 393 0.41 -11.34 18.26
C TYR A 393 1.77 -12.00 18.04
N THR A 394 1.95 -12.51 16.84
CA THR A 394 3.18 -13.13 16.35
C THR A 394 3.76 -12.32 15.20
N TYR A 395 4.91 -12.71 14.68
CA TYR A 395 5.47 -12.04 13.51
C TYR A 395 4.67 -12.36 12.24
N GLU A 396 4.05 -13.55 12.17
CA GLU A 396 3.17 -13.94 11.07
C GLU A 396 1.96 -13.00 10.94
N ASP A 397 1.45 -12.46 12.05
CA ASP A 397 0.39 -11.44 11.99
C ASP A 397 0.84 -10.17 11.27
N LEU A 398 2.09 -9.74 11.50
CA LEU A 398 2.69 -8.61 10.81
C LEU A 398 2.96 -8.94 9.33
N GLU A 399 3.34 -10.17 9.03
CA GLU A 399 3.53 -10.62 7.64
C GLU A 399 2.22 -10.63 6.86
N VAL A 400 1.11 -11.04 7.47
CA VAL A 400 -0.22 -10.97 6.83
C VAL A 400 -0.60 -9.54 6.47
N VAL A 401 -0.29 -8.60 7.33
CA VAL A 401 -0.52 -7.16 7.09
C VAL A 401 0.48 -6.58 6.09
N GLY A 402 1.65 -7.20 5.95
CA GLY A 402 2.74 -6.73 5.10
C GLY A 402 3.54 -5.56 5.71
N LYS A 403 3.43 -5.34 7.03
CA LYS A 403 4.06 -4.23 7.75
C LYS A 403 4.68 -4.74 9.05
N ASP A 404 5.96 -4.44 9.29
CA ASP A 404 6.64 -4.84 10.51
C ASP A 404 7.35 -3.71 11.24
N SER A 405 7.21 -2.50 10.74
CA SER A 405 7.91 -1.34 11.28
C SER A 405 7.22 -0.02 10.93
N VAL A 406 7.62 1.03 11.62
CA VAL A 406 7.20 2.40 11.36
C VAL A 406 8.40 3.32 11.24
N ALA A 407 8.35 4.29 10.31
CA ALA A 407 9.21 5.45 10.35
C ALA A 407 8.56 6.51 11.25
N VAL A 408 9.35 7.10 12.13
CA VAL A 408 8.99 8.32 12.87
C VAL A 408 9.73 9.45 12.19
N LEU A 409 9.00 10.38 11.60
CA LEU A 409 9.54 11.53 10.89
C LEU A 409 9.46 12.76 11.79
N LYS A 410 10.56 13.52 11.87
CA LYS A 410 10.57 14.78 12.60
C LYS A 410 10.10 15.90 11.68
N THR A 411 8.96 16.51 12.01
CA THR A 411 8.43 17.67 11.27
C THR A 411 8.98 18.97 11.85
N ASP A 412 9.00 19.06 13.19
CA ASP A 412 9.65 20.13 13.94
C ASP A 412 10.13 19.60 15.32
N GLU A 413 10.50 20.49 16.25
CA GLU A 413 11.03 20.07 17.55
C GLU A 413 10.03 19.32 18.44
N GLU A 414 8.73 19.52 18.24
CA GLU A 414 7.66 18.95 19.05
C GLU A 414 6.61 18.19 18.24
N ARG A 415 6.79 18.08 16.91
CA ARG A 415 5.85 17.41 16.02
C ARG A 415 6.52 16.32 15.20
N PHE A 416 5.88 15.16 15.22
CA PHE A 416 6.33 13.98 14.49
C PHE A 416 5.18 13.36 13.72
N GLU A 417 5.51 12.56 12.70
CA GLU A 417 4.57 11.80 11.89
C GLU A 417 4.99 10.34 11.86
N LEU A 418 4.04 9.41 11.98
CA LEU A 418 4.27 7.99 11.75
C LEU A 418 3.98 7.61 10.30
N ARG A 419 4.84 6.79 9.74
CA ARG A 419 4.59 6.07 8.48
C ARG A 419 4.79 4.58 8.65
N LEU A 420 3.87 3.79 8.11
CA LEU A 420 4.04 2.34 8.03
C LEU A 420 5.07 1.99 6.96
N LEU A 421 5.97 1.07 7.28
CA LEU A 421 6.99 0.58 6.36
C LEU A 421 6.78 -0.90 6.03
N PRO A 422 7.22 -1.35 4.85
CA PRO A 422 7.11 -2.74 4.43
C PRO A 422 7.96 -3.67 5.30
N LEU A 423 7.74 -4.97 5.14
CA LEU A 423 8.47 -6.01 5.86
C LEU A 423 9.98 -5.89 5.64
N GLY A 424 10.73 -6.04 6.74
CA GLY A 424 12.19 -5.99 6.74
C GLY A 424 12.79 -4.57 6.72
N ALA A 425 11.99 -3.51 6.62
CA ALA A 425 12.50 -2.14 6.54
C ALA A 425 13.30 -1.75 7.80
N ALA A 426 12.84 -2.11 9.01
CA ALA A 426 13.59 -1.83 10.23
C ALA A 426 14.95 -2.54 10.24
N ARG A 427 15.00 -3.81 9.83
CA ARG A 427 16.26 -4.55 9.74
C ARG A 427 17.24 -3.87 8.77
N ARG A 428 16.76 -3.47 7.59
CA ARG A 428 17.57 -2.78 6.58
C ARG A 428 18.11 -1.45 7.10
N PHE A 429 17.25 -0.63 7.69
CA PHE A 429 17.66 0.64 8.28
C PHE A 429 18.77 0.46 9.32
N TRP A 430 18.60 -0.43 10.29
CA TRP A 430 19.55 -0.63 11.37
C TRP A 430 20.84 -1.34 10.94
N GLN A 431 20.80 -2.14 9.87
CA GLN A 431 22.01 -2.70 9.26
C GLN A 431 22.84 -1.62 8.57
N GLN A 432 22.19 -0.70 7.87
CA GLN A 432 22.87 0.42 7.20
C GLN A 432 23.36 1.43 8.21
N GLU A 433 22.58 1.74 9.21
CA GLU A 433 22.97 2.65 10.30
C GLU A 433 24.23 2.14 11.02
N ALA A 434 24.31 0.83 11.28
CA ALA A 434 25.51 0.22 11.87
C ALA A 434 26.77 0.33 10.98
N ARG A 435 26.59 0.51 9.68
CA ARG A 435 27.67 0.72 8.70
C ARG A 435 27.92 2.20 8.41
N GLY A 436 27.18 3.10 9.05
CA GLY A 436 27.27 4.55 8.79
C GLY A 436 26.69 5.00 7.45
N GLY A 437 25.92 4.13 6.74
CA GLY A 437 25.43 4.33 5.38
C GLY A 437 23.91 4.52 5.23
N ALA A 438 23.14 4.60 6.32
CA ALA A 438 21.72 4.83 6.19
C ALA A 438 21.41 6.24 5.63
N PRO A 439 20.47 6.38 4.67
CA PRO A 439 20.04 7.66 4.15
C PRO A 439 19.64 8.62 5.28
N ARG A 440 19.93 9.91 5.12
CA ARG A 440 19.63 10.92 6.16
C ARG A 440 18.17 11.38 6.13
N THR A 441 17.50 11.16 5.03
CA THR A 441 16.13 11.59 4.75
C THR A 441 15.23 10.39 4.51
N ILE A 442 13.96 10.52 4.85
CA ILE A 442 12.99 9.44 4.64
C ILE A 442 12.81 9.13 3.15
N GLY A 443 12.82 10.14 2.27
CA GLY A 443 12.73 9.94 0.83
C GLY A 443 13.87 9.08 0.28
N GLY A 444 15.11 9.35 0.70
CA GLY A 444 16.26 8.52 0.32
C GLY A 444 16.17 7.08 0.82
N PHE A 445 15.55 6.86 1.99
CA PHE A 445 15.32 5.52 2.51
C PHE A 445 14.20 4.79 1.76
N GLU A 446 13.09 5.46 1.49
CA GLU A 446 11.99 4.90 0.70
C GLU A 446 12.46 4.52 -0.71
N ALA A 447 13.25 5.37 -1.37
CA ALA A 447 13.84 5.06 -2.67
C ALA A 447 14.76 3.82 -2.64
N LEU A 448 15.50 3.64 -1.55
CA LEU A 448 16.36 2.47 -1.36
C LEU A 448 15.52 1.18 -1.16
N LEU A 449 14.42 1.25 -0.41
CA LEU A 449 13.50 0.12 -0.25
C LEU A 449 12.87 -0.28 -1.58
N ASP A 450 12.48 0.69 -2.40
CA ASP A 450 11.90 0.47 -3.73
C ASP A 450 12.90 -0.20 -4.68
N ALA A 451 14.14 0.31 -4.75
CA ALA A 451 15.18 -0.25 -5.61
C ALA A 451 15.49 -1.72 -5.27
N GLN A 452 15.47 -2.07 -3.98
CA GLN A 452 15.69 -3.45 -3.55
C GLN A 452 14.48 -4.36 -3.85
N ALA A 453 13.27 -3.85 -3.70
CA ALA A 453 12.07 -4.61 -4.07
C ALA A 453 12.05 -4.90 -5.58
N GLU A 454 12.53 -3.97 -6.40
CA GLU A 454 12.69 -4.16 -7.85
C GLU A 454 13.77 -5.21 -8.19
N GLN A 455 14.88 -5.24 -7.46
CA GLN A 455 15.92 -6.26 -7.64
C GLN A 455 15.44 -7.66 -7.23
N GLU A 456 14.80 -7.79 -6.07
CA GLU A 456 14.21 -9.07 -5.62
C GLU A 456 13.14 -9.59 -6.61
N ALA A 457 12.38 -8.69 -7.24
CA ALA A 457 11.40 -9.03 -8.26
C ALA A 457 12.06 -9.49 -9.58
N GLN A 458 13.22 -8.94 -9.94
CA GLN A 458 13.97 -9.32 -11.15
C GLN A 458 14.71 -10.65 -10.96
N GLU A 459 15.33 -10.87 -9.81
CA GLU A 459 16.02 -12.14 -9.49
C GLU A 459 15.04 -13.31 -9.40
N GLY A 460 13.82 -13.08 -8.91
CA GLY A 460 12.74 -14.09 -8.92
C GLY A 460 12.19 -14.42 -10.31
N GLN A 461 12.54 -13.66 -11.36
CA GLN A 461 12.14 -13.93 -12.75
C GLN A 461 13.22 -14.64 -13.57
N GLY A 462 14.46 -14.71 -13.06
CA GLY A 462 15.60 -15.32 -13.78
C GLY A 462 15.79 -16.83 -13.57
N ASP A 463 15.09 -17.42 -12.61
CA ASP A 463 15.19 -18.87 -12.24
C ASP A 463 13.93 -19.68 -12.66
N GLY A 464 13.26 -19.28 -13.71
CA GLY A 464 12.03 -19.93 -14.20
C GLY A 464 12.17 -20.47 -15.62
#